data_3d40be2efc7ce59afb57728dd01731ef
#
_entry.id   3d40be2efc7ce59afb57728dd01731ef
#
_cell.length_a   1.000
_cell.length_b   1.000
_cell.length_c   1.000
_cell.angle_alpha   90.00
_cell.angle_beta   90.00
_cell.angle_gamma   90.00
#
_symmetry.space_group_name_H-M   'P 1'
#
loop_
_entity.id
_entity.type
_entity.pdbx_description
1 polymer ?
#
loop_
_entity_poly.entity_id
_entity_poly.type
_entity_poly.pdbx_seq_one_letter_code
_entity_poly.pdbx_strand_id
1 'polypeptide(L)'
;MSNDAAVNTPAPDFTLKDGNGDEWRLSDHRGKVVVLLFYPGDETPVCTRQMCSLRDRWDDYLATGAEVVGISSDSIESHKNFAAHHDLPLRLLSDSDGAVSRLYGARSLIPGRVARAVFVIDGNGILRHRDVRPIGLFKPKDDDNIAAIKAAQSQ
;
A
#
# COMPACT_ATOMS: atom_id res chain seq x y z
N MET A 1 -16.68 13.87 12.85
CA MET A 1 -16.59 12.47 12.41
C MET A 1 -15.46 12.30 11.43
N SER A 2 -14.68 11.27 11.62
CA SER A 2 -13.62 10.94 10.67
C SER A 2 -14.22 10.33 9.40
N ASN A 3 -13.72 10.75 8.21
CA ASN A 3 -14.08 10.15 6.92
C ASN A 3 -13.07 9.09 6.50
N ASP A 4 -12.20 8.67 7.41
CA ASP A 4 -11.19 7.67 7.13
C ASP A 4 -11.84 6.31 6.80
N ALA A 5 -11.19 5.55 5.92
CA ALA A 5 -11.64 4.21 5.58
C ALA A 5 -11.67 3.31 6.83
N ALA A 6 -12.80 2.68 7.09
CA ALA A 6 -13.03 1.86 8.27
C ALA A 6 -13.10 0.37 7.92
N VAL A 7 -12.61 -0.47 8.84
CA VAL A 7 -12.69 -1.93 8.69
C VAL A 7 -14.15 -2.37 8.60
N ASN A 8 -14.42 -3.35 7.74
CA ASN A 8 -15.75 -3.91 7.45
C ASN A 8 -16.69 -2.95 6.71
N THR A 9 -16.12 -1.92 6.07
CA THR A 9 -16.89 -1.05 5.17
C THR A 9 -16.24 -1.08 3.78
N PRO A 10 -16.98 -0.66 2.72
CA PRO A 10 -16.39 -0.60 1.39
C PRO A 10 -15.16 0.30 1.36
N ALA A 11 -14.07 -0.19 0.78
CA ALA A 11 -12.85 0.59 0.59
C ALA A 11 -13.10 1.65 -0.48
N PRO A 12 -12.72 2.92 -0.25
CA PRO A 12 -12.87 3.96 -1.26
C PRO A 12 -12.11 3.63 -2.54
N ASP A 13 -12.80 3.74 -3.69
CA ASP A 13 -12.16 3.52 -4.99
C ASP A 13 -11.26 4.69 -5.36
N PHE A 14 -10.22 4.42 -6.12
CA PHE A 14 -9.31 5.45 -6.62
C PHE A 14 -8.55 4.95 -7.85
N THR A 15 -7.97 5.90 -8.59
CA THR A 15 -7.09 5.64 -9.73
C THR A 15 -5.82 6.46 -9.55
N LEU A 16 -4.66 5.81 -9.65
CA LEU A 16 -3.35 6.46 -9.59
C LEU A 16 -2.47 5.90 -10.70
N LYS A 17 -1.42 6.64 -11.07
CA LYS A 17 -0.44 6.18 -12.06
C LYS A 17 0.74 5.50 -11.39
N ASP A 18 1.25 4.44 -12.02
CA ASP A 18 2.44 3.74 -11.55
C ASP A 18 3.73 4.35 -12.11
N GLY A 19 4.88 3.74 -11.80
CA GLY A 19 6.19 4.20 -12.25
C GLY A 19 6.40 4.16 -13.76
N ASN A 20 5.55 3.48 -14.50
CA ASN A 20 5.57 3.44 -15.96
C ASN A 20 4.58 4.42 -16.59
N GLY A 21 3.82 5.16 -15.77
CA GLY A 21 2.80 6.07 -16.23
C GLY A 21 1.45 5.42 -16.55
N ASP A 22 1.31 4.13 -16.27
CA ASP A 22 0.07 3.39 -16.49
C ASP A 22 -0.90 3.62 -15.32
N GLU A 23 -2.19 3.74 -15.64
CA GLU A 23 -3.22 3.90 -14.60
C GLU A 23 -3.51 2.58 -13.92
N TRP A 24 -3.67 2.64 -12.59
CA TRP A 24 -4.08 1.53 -11.75
C TRP A 24 -5.33 1.94 -10.97
N ARG A 25 -6.41 1.19 -11.10
CA ARG A 25 -7.68 1.45 -10.42
C ARG A 25 -8.01 0.31 -9.48
N LEU A 26 -8.35 0.65 -8.24
CA LEU A 26 -8.67 -0.35 -7.22
C LEU A 26 -9.82 -1.26 -7.65
N SER A 27 -10.91 -0.69 -8.17
CA SER A 27 -12.10 -1.46 -8.55
C SER A 27 -11.88 -2.46 -9.70
N ASP A 28 -10.81 -2.30 -10.47
CA ASP A 28 -10.47 -3.25 -11.55
C ASP A 28 -9.93 -4.58 -11.00
N HIS A 29 -9.64 -4.65 -9.71
CA HIS A 29 -9.05 -5.83 -9.06
C HIS A 29 -10.05 -6.59 -8.18
N ARG A 30 -11.35 -6.41 -8.41
CA ARG A 30 -12.38 -7.21 -7.74
C ARG A 30 -12.16 -8.69 -8.04
N GLY A 31 -12.42 -9.55 -7.05
CA GLY A 31 -12.15 -10.98 -7.13
C GLY A 31 -10.79 -11.38 -6.58
N LYS A 32 -9.95 -10.41 -6.25
CA LYS A 32 -8.64 -10.63 -5.60
C LYS A 32 -8.57 -9.82 -4.32
N VAL A 33 -7.82 -10.32 -3.36
CA VAL A 33 -7.42 -9.51 -2.20
C VAL A 33 -6.38 -8.49 -2.68
N VAL A 34 -6.54 -7.23 -2.29
CA VAL A 34 -5.62 -6.14 -2.62
C VAL A 34 -4.97 -5.64 -1.35
N VAL A 35 -3.64 -5.47 -1.37
CA VAL A 35 -2.88 -4.90 -0.27
C VAL A 35 -2.35 -3.54 -0.70
N LEU A 36 -2.69 -2.49 0.06
CA LEU A 36 -2.19 -1.14 -0.13
C LEU A 36 -1.13 -0.86 0.94
N LEU A 37 0.10 -0.59 0.51
CA LEU A 37 1.22 -0.26 1.40
C LEU A 37 1.54 1.22 1.22
N PHE A 38 1.04 2.06 2.13
CA PHE A 38 1.40 3.48 2.16
C PHE A 38 2.74 3.64 2.88
N TYR A 39 3.61 4.49 2.34
CA TYR A 39 4.92 4.76 2.95
C TYR A 39 5.32 6.22 2.73
N PRO A 40 6.17 6.78 3.62
CA PRO A 40 6.53 8.22 3.56
C PRO A 40 7.32 8.67 2.35
N GLY A 41 8.17 7.81 1.79
CA GLY A 41 8.93 8.26 0.62
C GLY A 41 9.94 7.24 0.10
N ASP A 42 10.20 7.32 -1.21
CA ASP A 42 11.20 6.53 -1.89
C ASP A 42 12.60 6.83 -1.32
N GLU A 43 13.48 5.82 -1.30
CA GLU A 43 14.89 5.92 -0.90
C GLU A 43 15.11 6.35 0.57
N THR A 44 14.08 6.46 1.40
CA THR A 44 14.26 6.67 2.83
C THR A 44 14.68 5.34 3.49
N PRO A 45 15.49 5.37 4.58
CA PRO A 45 16.07 4.11 5.13
C PRO A 45 15.05 3.08 5.57
N VAL A 46 13.99 3.47 6.30
CA VAL A 46 12.97 2.51 6.77
C VAL A 46 12.11 2.01 5.62
N CYS A 47 11.73 2.90 4.69
CA CYS A 47 10.95 2.49 3.52
C CYS A 47 11.74 1.56 2.61
N THR A 48 13.04 1.83 2.41
CA THR A 48 13.91 0.97 1.63
C THR A 48 13.99 -0.43 2.26
N ARG A 49 14.18 -0.51 3.58
CA ARG A 49 14.20 -1.80 4.28
C ARG A 49 12.86 -2.53 4.16
N GLN A 50 11.75 -1.81 4.27
CA GLN A 50 10.40 -2.39 4.13
C GLN A 50 10.22 -3.00 2.74
N MET A 51 10.55 -2.26 1.69
CA MET A 51 10.37 -2.72 0.31
C MET A 51 11.34 -3.85 -0.04
N CYS A 52 12.58 -3.80 0.45
CA CYS A 52 13.54 -4.88 0.24
C CYS A 52 13.14 -6.15 0.98
N SER A 53 12.59 -6.04 2.19
CA SER A 53 12.04 -7.18 2.92
C SER A 53 10.87 -7.81 2.16
N LEU A 54 9.96 -6.99 1.63
CA LEU A 54 8.85 -7.46 0.82
C LEU A 54 9.35 -8.13 -0.47
N ARG A 55 10.36 -7.55 -1.12
CA ARG A 55 10.99 -8.16 -2.31
C ARG A 55 11.53 -9.56 -1.99
N ASP A 56 12.23 -9.70 -0.86
CA ASP A 56 12.83 -10.97 -0.45
C ASP A 56 11.76 -12.02 -0.08
N ARG A 57 10.56 -11.58 0.29
CA ARG A 57 9.41 -12.43 0.60
C ARG A 57 8.36 -12.45 -0.51
N TRP A 58 8.70 -11.97 -1.71
CA TRP A 58 7.71 -11.79 -2.79
C TRP A 58 7.02 -13.09 -3.19
N ASP A 59 7.74 -14.22 -3.20
CA ASP A 59 7.13 -15.50 -3.52
C ASP A 59 6.04 -15.88 -2.51
N ASP A 60 6.20 -15.52 -1.24
CA ASP A 60 5.19 -15.76 -0.22
C ASP A 60 3.93 -14.91 -0.47
N TYR A 61 4.11 -13.65 -0.88
CA TYR A 61 2.99 -12.79 -1.26
C TYR A 61 2.30 -13.31 -2.51
N LEU A 62 3.05 -13.68 -3.54
CA LEU A 62 2.49 -14.24 -4.78
C LEU A 62 1.71 -15.52 -4.54
N ALA A 63 2.15 -16.37 -3.62
CA ALA A 63 1.48 -17.61 -3.28
C ALA A 63 0.06 -17.36 -2.74
N THR A 64 -0.21 -16.19 -2.18
CA THR A 64 -1.56 -15.82 -1.71
C THR A 64 -2.51 -15.47 -2.86
N GLY A 65 -1.99 -15.13 -4.03
CA GLY A 65 -2.79 -14.61 -5.15
C GLY A 65 -3.22 -13.16 -5.00
N ALA A 66 -2.77 -12.45 -3.96
CA ALA A 66 -3.15 -11.06 -3.74
C ALA A 66 -2.40 -10.10 -4.68
N GLU A 67 -3.05 -8.97 -4.99
CA GLU A 67 -2.42 -7.83 -5.66
C GLU A 67 -1.83 -6.93 -4.58
N VAL A 68 -0.53 -6.62 -4.66
CA VAL A 68 0.16 -5.78 -3.68
C VAL A 68 0.74 -4.55 -4.38
N VAL A 69 0.40 -3.35 -3.89
CA VAL A 69 0.91 -2.09 -4.43
C VAL A 69 1.43 -1.20 -3.32
N GLY A 70 2.48 -0.43 -3.63
CA GLY A 70 2.99 0.61 -2.73
C GLY A 70 2.46 1.98 -3.16
N ILE A 71 2.22 2.86 -2.21
CA ILE A 71 1.68 4.20 -2.47
C ILE A 71 2.43 5.23 -1.64
N SER A 72 2.97 6.25 -2.30
CA SER A 72 3.53 7.42 -1.63
C SER A 72 3.26 8.67 -2.47
N SER A 73 3.63 9.83 -1.94
CA SER A 73 3.46 11.11 -2.65
C SER A 73 4.61 11.42 -3.63
N ASP A 74 5.56 10.50 -3.79
CA ASP A 74 6.66 10.68 -4.74
C ASP A 74 6.15 10.65 -6.19
N SER A 75 6.95 11.24 -7.08
CA SER A 75 6.62 11.32 -8.50
C SER A 75 6.71 9.96 -9.19
N ILE A 76 6.11 9.87 -10.37
CA ILE A 76 6.20 8.68 -11.24
C ILE A 76 7.67 8.35 -11.53
N GLU A 77 8.49 9.37 -11.83
CA GLU A 77 9.91 9.18 -12.11
C GLU A 77 10.67 8.66 -10.88
N SER A 78 10.39 9.20 -9.71
CA SER A 78 10.98 8.74 -8.45
C SER A 78 10.66 7.26 -8.21
N HIS A 79 9.41 6.85 -8.40
CA HIS A 79 8.98 5.45 -8.26
C HIS A 79 9.69 4.54 -9.24
N LYS A 80 9.84 4.96 -10.48
CA LYS A 80 10.55 4.19 -11.50
C LYS A 80 12.00 3.95 -11.09
N ASN A 81 12.66 5.00 -10.63
CA ASN A 81 14.07 4.93 -10.20
C ASN A 81 14.22 4.08 -8.93
N PHE A 82 13.33 4.23 -7.96
CA PHE A 82 13.36 3.46 -6.73
C PHE A 82 13.17 1.97 -7.00
N ALA A 83 12.17 1.62 -7.82
CA ALA A 83 11.92 0.23 -8.19
C ALA A 83 13.10 -0.39 -8.95
N ALA A 84 13.72 0.35 -9.86
CA ALA A 84 14.89 -0.11 -10.61
C ALA A 84 16.12 -0.28 -9.72
N HIS A 85 16.36 0.68 -8.82
CA HIS A 85 17.51 0.68 -7.92
C HIS A 85 17.52 -0.53 -6.99
N HIS A 86 16.36 -0.96 -6.52
CA HIS A 86 16.24 -2.04 -5.54
C HIS A 86 15.57 -3.31 -6.09
N ASP A 87 15.35 -3.39 -7.39
CA ASP A 87 14.68 -4.54 -8.05
C ASP A 87 13.34 -4.86 -7.38
N LEU A 88 12.51 -3.85 -7.16
CA LEU A 88 11.22 -4.04 -6.48
C LEU A 88 10.19 -4.65 -7.43
N PRO A 89 9.54 -5.76 -7.03
CA PRO A 89 8.61 -6.46 -7.92
C PRO A 89 7.19 -5.88 -7.92
N LEU A 90 6.84 -5.09 -6.90
CA LEU A 90 5.50 -4.53 -6.78
C LEU A 90 5.37 -3.23 -7.56
N ARG A 91 4.14 -2.87 -7.93
CA ARG A 91 3.82 -1.56 -8.49
C ARG A 91 3.91 -0.50 -7.41
N LEU A 92 4.49 0.64 -7.76
CA LEU A 92 4.51 1.83 -6.90
C LEU A 92 3.62 2.88 -7.53
N LEU A 93 2.61 3.35 -6.80
CA LEU A 93 1.62 4.30 -7.28
C LEU A 93 1.93 5.70 -6.75
N SER A 94 1.81 6.69 -7.62
CA SER A 94 2.10 8.09 -7.29
C SER A 94 0.84 8.81 -6.84
N ASP A 95 0.78 9.18 -5.56
CA ASP A 95 -0.29 9.98 -4.95
C ASP A 95 0.25 11.39 -4.68
N SER A 96 0.63 12.11 -5.75
CA SER A 96 1.43 13.33 -5.67
C SER A 96 0.80 14.44 -4.84
N ASP A 97 -0.54 14.53 -4.81
CA ASP A 97 -1.26 15.53 -4.00
C ASP A 97 -1.71 14.99 -2.63
N GLY A 98 -1.44 13.71 -2.34
CA GLY A 98 -1.82 13.07 -1.09
C GLY A 98 -3.31 12.81 -0.93
N ALA A 99 -4.10 12.91 -2.00
CA ALA A 99 -5.55 12.77 -1.93
C ALA A 99 -5.97 11.37 -1.46
N VAL A 100 -5.34 10.32 -1.98
CA VAL A 100 -5.68 8.94 -1.64
C VAL A 100 -5.24 8.62 -0.22
N SER A 101 -4.05 9.07 0.20
CA SER A 101 -3.61 8.86 1.59
C SER A 101 -4.55 9.51 2.59
N ARG A 102 -5.06 10.72 2.27
CA ARG A 102 -6.06 11.39 3.11
C ARG A 102 -7.39 10.62 3.11
N LEU A 103 -7.80 10.11 1.95
CA LEU A 103 -9.04 9.34 1.81
C LEU A 103 -9.04 8.10 2.70
N TYR A 104 -7.89 7.45 2.84
CA TYR A 104 -7.75 6.25 3.66
C TYR A 104 -7.35 6.55 5.12
N GLY A 105 -7.05 7.79 5.44
CA GLY A 105 -6.61 8.16 6.79
C GLY A 105 -5.17 7.76 7.09
N ALA A 106 -4.34 7.59 6.07
CA ALA A 106 -2.91 7.30 6.21
C ALA A 106 -2.13 8.59 6.49
N ARG A 107 -2.42 9.22 7.64
CA ARG A 107 -1.87 10.52 8.02
C ARG A 107 -0.76 10.37 9.03
N SER A 108 0.40 10.98 8.74
CA SER A 108 1.50 11.10 9.67
C SER A 108 1.22 12.20 10.70
N LEU A 109 1.87 12.12 11.88
CA LEU A 109 1.89 13.23 12.84
C LEU A 109 2.65 14.43 12.29
N ILE A 110 3.49 14.25 11.27
CA ILE A 110 4.18 15.33 10.60
C ILE A 110 3.27 15.84 9.47
N PRO A 111 2.82 17.12 9.51
CA PRO A 111 1.93 17.66 8.48
C PRO A 111 2.51 17.51 7.07
N GLY A 112 1.67 17.13 6.12
CA GLY A 112 2.05 16.96 4.72
C GLY A 112 2.76 15.66 4.39
N ARG A 113 2.98 14.78 5.38
CA ARG A 113 3.59 13.48 5.15
C ARG A 113 2.57 12.36 5.17
N VAL A 114 2.84 11.32 4.36
CA VAL A 114 2.06 10.07 4.36
C VAL A 114 2.52 9.22 5.54
N ALA A 115 1.56 8.62 6.27
CA ALA A 115 1.88 7.65 7.30
C ALA A 115 2.27 6.32 6.68
N ARG A 116 3.09 5.56 7.39
CA ARG A 116 3.32 4.15 7.05
C ARG A 116 2.06 3.38 7.43
N ALA A 117 1.46 2.68 6.46
CA ALA A 117 0.20 2.00 6.70
C ALA A 117 0.02 0.79 5.79
N VAL A 118 -0.72 -0.20 6.28
CA VAL A 118 -1.13 -1.37 5.49
C VAL A 118 -2.65 -1.46 5.54
N PHE A 119 -3.26 -1.58 4.36
CA PHE A 119 -4.69 -1.83 4.22
C PHE A 119 -4.87 -3.10 3.40
N VAL A 120 -5.74 -4.01 3.86
CA VAL A 120 -6.06 -5.22 3.13
C VAL A 120 -7.54 -5.19 2.78
N ILE A 121 -7.85 -5.33 1.49
CA ILE A 121 -9.19 -5.24 0.92
C ILE A 121 -9.53 -6.59 0.31
N ASP A 122 -10.70 -7.14 0.66
CA ASP A 122 -11.10 -8.46 0.15
C ASP A 122 -11.60 -8.39 -1.31
N GLY A 123 -11.91 -9.57 -1.87
CA GLY A 123 -12.35 -9.66 -3.26
C GLY A 123 -13.67 -8.95 -3.55
N ASN A 124 -14.46 -8.64 -2.53
CA ASN A 124 -15.71 -7.89 -2.65
C ASN A 124 -15.51 -6.37 -2.48
N GLY A 125 -14.27 -5.93 -2.27
CA GLY A 125 -13.97 -4.51 -2.10
C GLY A 125 -14.17 -4.00 -0.69
N ILE A 126 -14.29 -4.88 0.29
CA ILE A 126 -14.47 -4.50 1.70
C ILE A 126 -13.11 -4.44 2.40
N LEU A 127 -12.86 -3.36 3.14
CA LEU A 127 -11.64 -3.22 3.92
C LEU A 127 -11.68 -4.17 5.12
N ARG A 128 -10.71 -5.08 5.19
CA ARG A 128 -10.67 -6.11 6.24
C ARG A 128 -9.56 -5.92 7.26
N HIS A 129 -8.51 -5.16 6.91
CA HIS A 129 -7.39 -4.92 7.82
C HIS A 129 -6.89 -3.49 7.64
N ARG A 130 -6.59 -2.83 8.74
CA ARG A 130 -6.09 -1.45 8.78
C ARG A 130 -5.01 -1.35 9.86
N ASP A 131 -3.77 -1.07 9.46
CA ASP A 131 -2.64 -0.85 10.36
C ASP A 131 -1.99 0.48 9.95
N VAL A 132 -2.29 1.56 10.67
CA VAL A 132 -1.74 2.88 10.40
C VAL A 132 -0.76 3.25 11.50
N ARG A 133 0.47 3.61 11.11
CA ARG A 133 1.55 3.97 12.01
C ARG A 133 1.93 5.43 11.81
N PRO A 134 1.32 6.36 12.56
CA PRO A 134 1.54 7.81 12.38
C PRO A 134 2.99 8.24 12.62
N ILE A 135 3.75 7.46 13.43
CA ILE A 135 5.18 7.64 13.64
C ILE A 135 5.89 6.51 12.89
N GLY A 136 6.45 6.81 11.74
CA GLY A 136 6.90 5.82 10.77
C GLY A 136 8.27 5.19 11.02
N LEU A 137 8.68 4.99 12.29
CA LEU A 137 10.00 4.42 12.60
C LEU A 137 10.03 2.89 12.44
N PHE A 138 8.88 2.22 12.57
CA PHE A 138 8.80 0.77 12.50
C PHE A 138 7.91 0.36 11.33
N LYS A 139 8.41 -0.60 10.53
CA LYS A 139 7.64 -1.14 9.41
C LYS A 139 6.73 -2.27 9.89
N PRO A 140 5.55 -2.46 9.25
CA PRO A 140 4.73 -3.65 9.47
C PRO A 140 5.51 -4.91 9.08
N LYS A 141 5.28 -6.00 9.82
CA LYS A 141 5.97 -7.27 9.56
C LYS A 141 5.30 -7.99 8.39
N ASP A 142 6.12 -8.58 7.52
CA ASP A 142 5.61 -9.34 6.36
C ASP A 142 4.73 -10.52 6.81
N ASP A 143 5.09 -11.21 7.88
CA ASP A 143 4.27 -12.31 8.40
C ASP A 143 2.87 -11.83 8.81
N ASP A 144 2.77 -10.67 9.43
CA ASP A 144 1.48 -10.08 9.82
C ASP A 144 0.67 -9.69 8.59
N ASN A 145 1.33 -9.14 7.57
CA ASN A 145 0.68 -8.78 6.31
C ASN A 145 0.12 -10.02 5.60
N ILE A 146 0.90 -11.08 5.52
CA ILE A 146 0.49 -12.33 4.88
C ILE A 146 -0.67 -12.97 5.65
N ALA A 147 -0.62 -12.95 6.99
CA ALA A 147 -1.71 -13.44 7.82
C ALA A 147 -3.00 -12.65 7.57
N ALA A 148 -2.91 -11.33 7.44
CA ALA A 148 -4.06 -10.47 7.16
C ALA A 148 -4.65 -10.76 5.77
N ILE A 149 -3.80 -11.03 4.76
CA ILE A 149 -4.25 -11.45 3.43
C ILE A 149 -5.06 -12.75 3.52
N LYS A 150 -4.53 -13.75 4.19
CA LYS A 150 -5.19 -15.06 4.34
C LYS A 150 -6.51 -14.94 5.08
N ALA A 151 -6.57 -14.11 6.12
CA ALA A 151 -7.82 -13.84 6.85
C ALA A 151 -8.86 -13.19 5.94
N ALA A 152 -8.46 -12.23 5.10
CA ALA A 152 -9.36 -11.58 4.14
C ALA A 152 -9.86 -12.56 3.07
N GLN A 153 -9.05 -13.54 2.68
CA GLN A 153 -9.44 -14.56 1.71
C GLN A 153 -10.50 -15.52 2.24
N SER A 154 -10.61 -15.62 3.56
CA SER A 154 -11.60 -16.50 4.22
C SER A 154 -12.96 -15.84 4.39
N GLN A 155 -13.13 -14.58 4.01
CA GLN A 155 -14.40 -13.83 4.16
C GLN A 155 -15.42 -14.15 3.07
#